data_4213608dac613ebdb9531c38a7854f41
#
_entry.id   4213608dac613ebdb9531c38a7854f41
#
_cell.length_a   1.000
_cell.length_b   1.000
_cell.length_c   1.000
_cell.angle_alpha   90.00
_cell.angle_beta   90.00
_cell.angle_gamma   90.00
#
_symmetry.space_group_name_H-M   'P 1'
#
loop_
_entity.id
_entity.type
_entity.pdbx_description
1 polymer ?
#
loop_
_entity_poly.entity_id
_entity_poly.type
_entity_poly.pdbx_seq_one_letter_code
_entity_poly.pdbx_strand_id
1 'polypeptide(L)'
;STAEFGFCSLPTEMTTGSSLMPHKRNPDVLELLRAHEARARARVLEIESITAKLPSGYHRDLQWTKPPAIRTALDTADILAVATRVLSGLEVHRDRLAAAMRPELYATHAALALVRQGMPFREAYRQIAADVTAGRFDARAAAQWHDGGGRLTAGLSSETRAELAQLRQQLDAWQTRVQAAEAALLPAPALQA
;
A
#
# COMPACT_ATOMS: atom_id res chain seq x y z
N SER A 1 -12.42 1.80 8.48
CA SER A 1 -12.79 2.98 9.30
C SER A 1 -14.30 3.17 9.50
N THR A 2 -15.14 2.20 9.09
CA THR A 2 -16.57 2.28 9.38
C THR A 2 -16.83 2.16 10.88
N ALA A 3 -17.91 2.77 11.38
CA ALA A 3 -18.27 2.71 12.80
C ALA A 3 -18.51 1.26 13.28
N GLU A 4 -18.96 0.39 12.38
CA GLU A 4 -19.19 -1.04 12.62
C GLU A 4 -17.89 -1.78 12.98
N PHE A 5 -16.85 -1.62 12.18
CA PHE A 5 -15.57 -2.28 12.42
C PHE A 5 -14.65 -1.42 13.30
N GLY A 6 -14.49 -0.16 12.95
CA GLY A 6 -13.67 0.79 13.69
C GLY A 6 -12.22 0.34 13.90
N PHE A 7 -11.63 -0.39 12.95
CA PHE A 7 -10.28 -0.93 13.07
C PHE A 7 -9.19 0.14 12.95
N CYS A 8 -9.51 1.22 12.23
CA CYS A 8 -8.62 2.37 12.10
C CYS A 8 -9.40 3.65 11.93
N SER A 9 -8.76 4.77 12.24
CA SER A 9 -9.27 6.12 12.01
C SER A 9 -8.21 7.00 11.35
N LEU A 10 -8.68 8.03 10.68
CA LEU A 10 -7.84 9.11 10.15
C LEU A 10 -8.05 10.37 10.98
N PRO A 11 -7.02 11.21 11.13
CA PRO A 11 -7.16 12.53 11.71
C PRO A 11 -8.22 13.35 10.98
N THR A 12 -8.89 14.24 11.71
CA THR A 12 -9.99 15.04 11.15
C THR A 12 -9.57 15.86 9.94
N GLU A 13 -8.35 16.39 9.95
CA GLU A 13 -7.77 17.18 8.85
C GLU A 13 -7.52 16.38 7.56
N MET A 14 -7.57 15.04 7.63
CA MET A 14 -7.44 14.14 6.49
C MET A 14 -8.79 13.58 6.03
N THR A 15 -9.88 14.13 6.56
CA THR A 15 -11.24 13.72 6.23
C THR A 15 -12.05 14.91 5.79
N THR A 16 -13.06 14.68 4.96
CA THR A 16 -14.03 15.71 4.60
C THR A 16 -15.36 15.48 5.29
N GLY A 17 -16.04 16.56 5.59
CA GLY A 17 -17.38 16.52 6.20
C GLY A 17 -18.48 16.37 5.13
N SER A 18 -19.72 16.53 5.61
CA SER A 18 -20.91 16.64 4.78
C SER A 18 -21.63 17.92 5.13
N SER A 19 -22.16 18.62 4.13
CA SER A 19 -22.99 19.81 4.34
C SER A 19 -24.33 19.48 5.04
N LEU A 20 -24.77 18.21 4.96
CA LEU A 20 -26.03 17.77 5.52
C LEU A 20 -25.88 17.00 6.85
N MET A 21 -24.80 16.24 6.98
CA MET A 21 -24.58 15.35 8.12
C MET A 21 -23.35 15.78 8.92
N PRO A 22 -23.49 16.52 10.03
CA PRO A 22 -22.36 17.11 10.74
C PRO A 22 -21.41 16.08 11.37
N HIS A 23 -21.86 14.84 11.58
CA HIS A 23 -21.06 13.75 12.12
C HIS A 23 -20.32 12.93 11.05
N LYS A 24 -20.63 13.14 9.74
CA LYS A 24 -20.02 12.36 8.66
C LYS A 24 -18.57 12.77 8.44
N ARG A 25 -17.69 11.78 8.39
CA ARG A 25 -16.27 11.91 8.05
C ARG A 25 -15.97 10.96 6.89
N ASN A 26 -15.58 11.53 5.75
CA ASN A 26 -15.26 10.78 4.56
C ASN A 26 -13.73 10.69 4.40
N PRO A 27 -13.16 9.53 4.14
CA PRO A 27 -11.73 9.40 3.88
C PRO A 27 -11.39 9.73 2.42
N ASP A 28 -11.79 10.88 1.92
CA ASP A 28 -11.67 11.31 0.52
C ASP A 28 -10.24 11.24 0.02
N VAL A 29 -9.26 11.49 0.90
CA VAL A 29 -7.84 11.38 0.56
C VAL A 29 -7.49 9.97 0.04
N LEU A 30 -8.07 8.92 0.62
CA LEU A 30 -7.85 7.54 0.18
C LEU A 30 -8.56 7.25 -1.14
N GLU A 31 -9.71 7.87 -1.37
CA GLU A 31 -10.45 7.75 -2.63
C GLU A 31 -9.68 8.39 -3.78
N LEU A 32 -9.12 9.58 -3.55
CA LEU A 32 -8.27 10.26 -4.52
C LEU A 32 -6.97 9.51 -4.80
N LEU A 33 -6.34 8.92 -3.77
CA LEU A 33 -5.16 8.05 -3.97
C LEU A 33 -5.47 6.87 -4.89
N ARG A 34 -6.61 6.20 -4.71
CA ARG A 34 -7.04 5.11 -5.61
C ARG A 34 -7.28 5.60 -7.04
N ALA A 35 -7.89 6.78 -7.21
CA ALA A 35 -8.16 7.34 -8.53
C ALA A 35 -6.86 7.68 -9.29
N HIS A 36 -5.81 8.06 -8.58
CA HIS A 36 -4.50 8.34 -9.20
C HIS A 36 -3.84 7.11 -9.83
N GLU A 37 -4.01 5.93 -9.25
CA GLU A 37 -3.51 4.69 -9.87
C GLU A 37 -4.09 4.50 -11.27
N ALA A 38 -5.41 4.66 -11.41
CA ALA A 38 -6.08 4.55 -12.70
C ALA A 38 -5.58 5.59 -13.71
N ARG A 39 -5.32 6.82 -13.28
CA ARG A 39 -4.76 7.89 -14.14
C ARG A 39 -3.34 7.56 -14.60
N ALA A 40 -2.49 7.05 -13.70
CA ALA A 40 -1.12 6.66 -14.05
C ALA A 40 -1.15 5.53 -15.08
N ARG A 41 -1.97 4.51 -14.88
CA ARG A 41 -2.16 3.41 -15.82
C ARG A 41 -2.64 3.87 -17.19
N ALA A 42 -3.61 4.79 -17.24
CA ALA A 42 -4.09 5.36 -18.49
C ALA A 42 -2.99 6.07 -19.28
N ARG A 43 -2.07 6.76 -18.62
CA ARG A 43 -0.93 7.42 -19.27
C ARG A 43 0.11 6.42 -19.79
N VAL A 44 0.32 5.29 -19.10
CA VAL A 44 1.15 4.21 -19.62
C VAL A 44 0.55 3.68 -20.92
N LEU A 45 -0.74 3.40 -20.93
CA LEU A 45 -1.44 2.95 -22.14
C LEU A 45 -1.39 3.97 -23.27
N GLU A 46 -1.47 5.28 -22.95
CA GLU A 46 -1.28 6.36 -23.93
C GLU A 46 0.10 6.28 -24.59
N ILE A 47 1.16 6.13 -23.81
CA ILE A 47 2.55 6.00 -24.31
C ILE A 47 2.69 4.75 -25.18
N GLU A 48 2.20 3.60 -24.70
CA GLU A 48 2.23 2.34 -25.44
C GLU A 48 1.48 2.46 -26.77
N SER A 49 0.33 3.11 -26.79
CA SER A 49 -0.48 3.29 -28.00
C SER A 49 0.20 4.20 -29.03
N ILE A 50 0.92 5.23 -28.58
CA ILE A 50 1.70 6.11 -29.46
C ILE A 50 2.83 5.31 -30.12
N THR A 51 3.51 4.45 -29.36
CA THR A 51 4.70 3.74 -29.82
C THR A 51 4.41 2.46 -30.59
N ALA A 52 3.24 1.84 -30.41
CA ALA A 52 2.91 0.51 -30.91
C ALA A 52 2.98 0.34 -32.43
N LYS A 53 2.87 1.43 -33.21
CA LYS A 53 2.82 1.39 -34.69
C LYS A 53 4.05 1.98 -35.35
N LEU A 54 5.06 2.39 -34.59
CA LEU A 54 6.22 3.06 -35.13
C LEU A 54 7.19 2.05 -35.68
N PRO A 55 7.66 2.20 -36.94
CA PRO A 55 8.77 1.42 -37.46
C PRO A 55 10.08 1.80 -36.75
N SER A 56 11.16 1.05 -37.06
CA SER A 56 12.50 1.36 -36.51
C SER A 56 12.96 2.76 -36.89
N GLY A 57 13.54 3.48 -35.92
CA GLY A 57 14.09 4.82 -36.09
C GLY A 57 13.39 5.87 -35.24
N TYR A 58 13.77 7.15 -35.47
CA TYR A 58 13.17 8.29 -34.78
C TYR A 58 11.93 8.81 -35.52
N HIS A 59 10.85 8.97 -34.76
CA HIS A 59 9.58 9.53 -35.26
C HIS A 59 9.11 10.68 -34.38
N ARG A 60 8.49 11.70 -35.01
CA ARG A 60 7.98 12.88 -34.29
C ARG A 60 6.82 12.56 -33.34
N ASP A 61 6.11 11.46 -33.57
CA ASP A 61 5.10 10.91 -32.68
C ASP A 61 5.60 10.76 -31.23
N LEU A 62 6.88 10.41 -31.06
CA LEU A 62 7.53 10.33 -29.76
C LEU A 62 7.52 11.63 -28.95
N GLN A 63 7.26 12.78 -29.58
CA GLN A 63 7.10 14.03 -28.83
C GLN A 63 5.88 13.98 -27.89
N TRP A 64 4.83 13.24 -28.28
CA TRP A 64 3.62 13.10 -27.52
C TRP A 64 3.75 12.14 -26.32
N THR A 65 4.80 11.36 -26.23
CA THR A 65 5.06 10.53 -25.04
C THR A 65 5.58 11.35 -23.85
N LYS A 66 6.17 12.53 -24.10
CA LYS A 66 6.76 13.37 -23.05
C LYS A 66 5.74 13.91 -22.05
N PRO A 67 4.62 14.54 -22.46
CA PRO A 67 3.63 15.07 -21.53
C PRO A 67 3.09 14.02 -20.55
N PRO A 68 2.59 12.83 -20.98
CA PRO A 68 2.13 11.83 -20.06
C PRO A 68 3.24 11.30 -19.15
N ALA A 69 4.46 11.11 -19.65
CA ALA A 69 5.59 10.66 -18.84
C ALA A 69 5.94 11.66 -17.73
N ILE A 70 6.13 12.94 -18.08
CA ILE A 70 6.46 14.00 -17.12
C ILE A 70 5.35 14.17 -16.09
N ARG A 71 4.09 14.25 -16.53
CA ARG A 71 2.95 14.39 -15.63
C ARG A 71 2.81 13.20 -14.68
N THR A 72 3.07 11.98 -15.16
CA THR A 72 3.04 10.80 -14.30
C THR A 72 4.11 10.88 -13.23
N ALA A 73 5.32 11.27 -13.56
CA ALA A 73 6.40 11.42 -12.59
C ALA A 73 6.06 12.46 -11.52
N LEU A 74 5.59 13.64 -11.90
CA LEU A 74 5.20 14.71 -10.99
C LEU A 74 4.02 14.31 -10.08
N ASP A 75 2.93 13.84 -10.69
CA ASP A 75 1.74 13.41 -9.93
C ASP A 75 2.10 12.25 -8.97
N THR A 76 3.00 11.33 -9.37
CA THR A 76 3.41 10.22 -8.51
C THR A 76 4.23 10.71 -7.31
N ALA A 77 5.08 11.71 -7.48
CA ALA A 77 5.81 12.30 -6.37
C ALA A 77 4.86 12.92 -5.33
N ASP A 78 3.87 13.69 -5.79
CA ASP A 78 2.84 14.29 -4.92
C ASP A 78 2.01 13.23 -4.20
N ILE A 79 1.58 12.21 -4.93
CA ILE A 79 0.78 11.11 -4.38
C ILE A 79 1.54 10.32 -3.32
N LEU A 80 2.83 10.05 -3.53
CA LEU A 80 3.67 9.37 -2.54
C LEU A 80 3.84 10.21 -1.28
N ALA A 81 4.00 11.53 -1.41
CA ALA A 81 4.04 12.44 -0.27
C ALA A 81 2.72 12.40 0.53
N VAL A 82 1.57 12.47 -0.16
CA VAL A 82 0.25 12.37 0.46
C VAL A 82 0.06 11.01 1.12
N ALA A 83 0.39 9.91 0.43
CA ALA A 83 0.27 8.55 0.98
C ALA A 83 1.12 8.37 2.25
N THR A 84 2.33 8.89 2.25
CA THR A 84 3.21 8.89 3.43
C THR A 84 2.57 9.61 4.60
N ARG A 85 1.99 10.79 4.35
CA ARG A 85 1.30 11.58 5.39
C ARG A 85 0.07 10.84 5.93
N VAL A 86 -0.72 10.22 5.06
CA VAL A 86 -1.90 9.43 5.44
C VAL A 86 -1.49 8.25 6.32
N LEU A 87 -0.47 7.48 5.91
CA LEU A 87 0.01 6.34 6.69
C LEU A 87 0.59 6.74 8.04
N SER A 88 1.29 7.87 8.10
CA SER A 88 1.83 8.41 9.35
C SER A 88 0.76 8.91 10.31
N GLY A 89 -0.38 9.37 9.79
CA GLY A 89 -1.50 9.83 10.59
C GLY A 89 -2.56 8.76 10.88
N LEU A 90 -2.42 7.56 10.30
CA LEU A 90 -3.37 6.48 10.50
C LEU A 90 -3.28 5.93 11.92
N GLU A 91 -4.37 6.01 12.66
CA GLU A 91 -4.50 5.42 13.97
C GLU A 91 -5.08 4.02 13.88
N VAL A 92 -4.41 3.04 14.47
CA VAL A 92 -4.84 1.63 14.48
C VAL A 92 -5.38 1.25 15.85
N HIS A 93 -6.64 0.84 15.89
CA HIS A 93 -7.33 0.46 17.13
C HIS A 93 -7.11 -1.03 17.42
N ARG A 94 -5.98 -1.32 18.07
CA ARG A 94 -5.52 -2.70 18.32
C ARG A 94 -6.53 -3.54 19.10
N ASP A 95 -7.21 -2.93 20.08
CA ASP A 95 -8.19 -3.64 20.91
C ASP A 95 -9.40 -4.08 20.08
N ARG A 96 -9.87 -3.25 19.14
CA ARG A 96 -10.94 -3.61 18.23
C ARG A 96 -10.54 -4.70 17.24
N LEU A 97 -9.32 -4.64 16.74
CA LEU A 97 -8.76 -5.70 15.90
C LEU A 97 -8.66 -7.00 16.65
N ALA A 98 -8.15 -6.98 17.89
CA ALA A 98 -8.05 -8.17 18.72
C ALA A 98 -9.43 -8.77 19.04
N ALA A 99 -10.42 -7.94 19.34
CA ALA A 99 -11.80 -8.37 19.60
C ALA A 99 -12.49 -8.98 18.37
N ALA A 100 -12.08 -8.58 17.16
CA ALA A 100 -12.59 -9.12 15.90
C ALA A 100 -11.95 -10.48 15.53
N MET A 101 -10.88 -10.88 16.19
CA MET A 101 -10.19 -12.17 15.98
C MET A 101 -10.97 -13.29 16.63
N ARG A 102 -12.03 -13.75 15.96
CA ARG A 102 -12.87 -14.86 16.45
C ARG A 102 -12.14 -16.19 16.32
N PRO A 103 -12.40 -17.15 17.25
CA PRO A 103 -11.81 -18.47 17.19
C PRO A 103 -11.93 -19.17 15.84
N GLU A 104 -13.06 -19.04 15.18
CA GLU A 104 -13.38 -19.70 13.91
C GLU A 104 -12.41 -19.32 12.77
N LEU A 105 -11.79 -18.15 12.84
CA LEU A 105 -10.76 -17.74 11.87
C LEU A 105 -9.56 -18.69 11.83
N TYR A 106 -9.33 -19.44 12.91
CA TYR A 106 -8.24 -20.40 13.03
C TYR A 106 -8.65 -21.83 12.70
N ALA A 107 -9.93 -22.09 12.37
CA ALA A 107 -10.44 -23.44 12.15
C ALA A 107 -9.69 -24.19 11.04
N THR A 108 -9.39 -23.52 9.92
CA THR A 108 -8.61 -24.12 8.84
C THR A 108 -7.20 -24.50 9.28
N HIS A 109 -6.55 -23.64 10.08
CA HIS A 109 -5.21 -23.94 10.60
C HIS A 109 -5.22 -25.13 11.55
N ALA A 110 -6.25 -25.23 12.39
CA ALA A 110 -6.44 -26.38 13.27
C ALA A 110 -6.63 -27.68 12.47
N ALA A 111 -7.45 -27.67 11.43
CA ALA A 111 -7.63 -28.83 10.55
C ALA A 111 -6.30 -29.25 9.87
N LEU A 112 -5.54 -28.29 9.36
CA LEU A 112 -4.22 -28.57 8.77
C LEU A 112 -3.20 -29.08 9.78
N ALA A 113 -3.28 -28.65 11.04
CA ALA A 113 -2.42 -29.18 12.11
C ALA A 113 -2.69 -30.68 12.36
N LEU A 114 -3.96 -31.10 12.36
CA LEU A 114 -4.35 -32.52 12.46
C LEU A 114 -3.86 -33.32 11.24
N VAL A 115 -3.95 -32.75 10.06
CA VAL A 115 -3.43 -33.40 8.83
C VAL A 115 -1.92 -33.64 8.94
N ARG A 116 -1.17 -32.72 9.49
CA ARG A 116 0.29 -32.90 9.70
C ARG A 116 0.61 -33.98 10.72
N GLN A 117 -0.31 -34.26 11.64
CA GLN A 117 -0.20 -35.36 12.59
C GLN A 117 -0.61 -36.71 11.98
N GLY A 118 -0.95 -36.73 10.66
CA GLY A 118 -1.29 -37.93 9.91
C GLY A 118 -2.79 -38.18 9.75
N MET A 119 -3.66 -37.27 10.20
CA MET A 119 -5.11 -37.43 10.02
C MET A 119 -5.51 -37.08 8.58
N PRO A 120 -6.37 -37.89 7.90
CA PRO A 120 -6.90 -37.54 6.60
C PRO A 120 -7.64 -36.20 6.64
N PHE A 121 -7.44 -35.33 5.66
CA PHE A 121 -8.02 -33.97 5.66
C PHE A 121 -9.53 -33.95 5.88
N ARG A 122 -10.27 -34.87 5.26
CA ARG A 122 -11.74 -34.94 5.41
C ARG A 122 -12.19 -35.27 6.85
N GLU A 123 -11.42 -36.03 7.56
CA GLU A 123 -11.69 -36.36 8.98
C GLU A 123 -11.32 -35.17 9.87
N ALA A 124 -10.16 -34.55 9.66
CA ALA A 124 -9.75 -33.36 10.34
C ALA A 124 -10.76 -32.21 10.17
N TYR A 125 -11.26 -32.01 8.94
CA TYR A 125 -12.28 -31.03 8.66
C TYR A 125 -13.58 -31.30 9.43
N ARG A 126 -14.08 -32.55 9.41
CA ARG A 126 -15.30 -32.91 10.12
C ARG A 126 -15.17 -32.72 11.62
N GLN A 127 -14.04 -33.11 12.20
CA GLN A 127 -13.78 -32.94 13.62
C GLN A 127 -13.79 -31.46 14.00
N ILE A 128 -13.04 -30.62 13.32
CA ILE A 128 -12.99 -29.17 13.60
C ILE A 128 -14.34 -28.51 13.37
N ALA A 129 -15.07 -28.87 12.31
CA ALA A 129 -16.41 -28.35 12.07
C ALA A 129 -17.39 -28.71 13.19
N ALA A 130 -17.33 -29.94 13.71
CA ALA A 130 -18.15 -30.36 14.84
C ALA A 130 -17.80 -29.59 16.13
N ASP A 131 -16.52 -29.38 16.39
CA ASP A 131 -16.06 -28.64 17.56
C ASP A 131 -16.44 -27.15 17.51
N VAL A 132 -16.34 -26.51 16.32
CA VAL A 132 -16.84 -25.14 16.09
C VAL A 132 -18.33 -25.06 16.33
N THR A 133 -19.12 -25.97 15.73
CA THR A 133 -20.59 -25.98 15.86
C THR A 133 -21.02 -26.20 17.32
N ALA A 134 -20.31 -27.02 18.06
CA ALA A 134 -20.58 -27.30 19.46
C ALA A 134 -20.00 -26.28 20.46
N GLY A 135 -19.32 -25.21 19.96
CA GLY A 135 -18.69 -24.21 20.80
C GLY A 135 -17.50 -24.72 21.63
N ARG A 136 -16.94 -25.86 21.28
CA ARG A 136 -15.79 -26.46 21.97
C ARG A 136 -14.45 -26.16 21.30
N PHE A 137 -14.47 -25.47 20.18
CA PHE A 137 -13.24 -25.16 19.43
C PHE A 137 -12.32 -24.23 20.21
N ASP A 138 -11.13 -24.72 20.56
CA ASP A 138 -10.09 -23.91 21.17
C ASP A 138 -9.10 -23.41 20.10
N ALA A 139 -9.16 -22.12 19.82
CA ALA A 139 -8.28 -21.46 18.86
C ALA A 139 -6.84 -21.28 19.35
N ARG A 140 -6.54 -21.46 20.66
CA ARG A 140 -5.22 -21.13 21.23
C ARG A 140 -4.11 -22.02 20.65
N ALA A 141 -4.38 -23.31 20.48
CA ALA A 141 -3.45 -24.22 19.85
C ALA A 141 -3.21 -23.89 18.36
N ALA A 142 -4.23 -23.38 17.67
CA ALA A 142 -4.14 -22.97 16.27
C ALA A 142 -3.52 -21.57 16.11
N ALA A 143 -3.68 -20.68 17.09
CA ALA A 143 -3.08 -19.35 17.12
C ALA A 143 -1.56 -19.41 17.27
N GLN A 144 -1.02 -20.35 18.05
CA GLN A 144 0.43 -20.58 18.17
C GLN A 144 1.09 -20.90 16.82
N TRP A 145 0.30 -21.41 15.90
CA TRP A 145 0.72 -21.70 14.53
C TRP A 145 0.88 -20.44 13.69
N HIS A 146 0.11 -19.40 14.00
CA HIS A 146 0.18 -18.12 13.32
C HIS A 146 1.40 -17.32 13.74
N ASP A 147 1.87 -17.49 14.98
CA ASP A 147 3.11 -16.86 15.46
C ASP A 147 4.37 -17.43 14.79
N GLY A 148 4.31 -18.68 14.29
CA GLY A 148 5.37 -19.26 13.44
C GLY A 148 5.41 -18.72 12.01
N GLY A 149 4.36 -18.03 11.57
CA GLY A 149 4.26 -17.34 10.27
C GLY A 149 4.77 -15.90 10.26
N GLY A 150 5.67 -15.54 11.17
CA GLY A 150 6.17 -14.19 11.50
C GLY A 150 6.69 -13.29 10.37
N ARG A 151 6.42 -13.61 9.11
CA ARG A 151 6.75 -12.74 7.98
C ARG A 151 5.84 -11.50 7.87
N LEU A 152 4.60 -11.55 8.38
CA LEU A 152 3.67 -10.41 8.32
C LEU A 152 3.82 -9.45 9.51
N THR A 153 4.37 -9.92 10.65
CA THR A 153 4.55 -9.12 11.86
C THR A 153 5.95 -8.51 11.98
N ALA A 154 6.94 -9.03 11.25
CA ALA A 154 8.33 -8.58 11.32
C ALA A 154 8.63 -7.26 10.60
N GLY A 155 7.64 -6.64 9.95
CA GLY A 155 7.88 -5.47 9.09
C GLY A 155 8.71 -5.82 7.85
N LEU A 156 9.32 -4.84 7.22
CA LEU A 156 10.22 -5.06 6.09
C LEU A 156 11.42 -5.92 6.53
N SER A 157 11.77 -6.93 5.73
CA SER A 157 12.96 -7.74 5.99
C SER A 157 14.21 -6.84 6.07
N SER A 158 15.26 -7.32 6.75
CA SER A 158 16.55 -6.60 6.81
C SER A 158 17.10 -6.33 5.41
N GLU A 159 16.90 -7.27 4.49
CA GLU A 159 17.30 -7.20 3.09
C GLU A 159 16.53 -6.07 2.36
N THR A 160 15.18 -6.04 2.47
CA THR A 160 14.35 -4.97 1.88
C THR A 160 14.69 -3.60 2.47
N ARG A 161 15.02 -3.51 3.76
CA ARG A 161 15.46 -2.25 4.37
C ARG A 161 16.81 -1.79 3.84
N ALA A 162 17.74 -2.70 3.62
CA ALA A 162 19.04 -2.40 3.04
C ALA A 162 18.89 -1.90 1.59
N GLU A 163 18.07 -2.57 0.78
CA GLU A 163 17.74 -2.13 -0.58
C GLU A 163 17.12 -0.72 -0.61
N LEU A 164 16.16 -0.46 0.26
CA LEU A 164 15.54 0.86 0.37
C LEU A 164 16.54 1.93 0.80
N ALA A 165 17.46 1.62 1.71
CA ALA A 165 18.51 2.55 2.12
C ALA A 165 19.46 2.86 0.95
N GLN A 166 19.84 1.84 0.17
CA GLN A 166 20.68 2.00 -1.01
C GLN A 166 19.97 2.85 -2.09
N LEU A 167 18.70 2.59 -2.36
CA LEU A 167 17.91 3.37 -3.32
C LEU A 167 17.79 4.85 -2.89
N ARG A 168 17.58 5.12 -1.60
CA ARG A 168 17.57 6.48 -1.06
C ARG A 168 18.91 7.18 -1.30
N GLN A 169 19.99 6.53 -0.97
CA GLN A 169 21.33 7.09 -1.20
C GLN A 169 21.60 7.41 -2.68
N GLN A 170 21.17 6.55 -3.59
CA GLN A 170 21.27 6.78 -5.03
C GLN A 170 20.42 7.97 -5.48
N LEU A 171 19.20 8.10 -4.95
CA LEU A 171 18.30 9.21 -5.24
C LEU A 171 18.88 10.54 -4.75
N ASP A 172 19.38 10.60 -3.52
CA ASP A 172 20.01 11.80 -2.95
C ASP A 172 21.23 12.23 -3.76
N ALA A 173 22.06 11.27 -4.14
CA ALA A 173 23.22 11.54 -5.01
C ALA A 173 22.82 12.05 -6.41
N TRP A 174 21.73 11.54 -6.96
CA TRP A 174 21.19 11.99 -8.24
C TRP A 174 20.61 13.40 -8.11
N GLN A 175 19.81 13.68 -7.07
CA GLN A 175 19.25 15.01 -6.81
C GLN A 175 20.35 16.07 -6.65
N THR A 176 21.40 15.75 -5.90
CA THR A 176 22.56 16.64 -5.73
C THR A 176 23.23 16.97 -7.07
N ARG A 177 23.39 15.97 -7.94
CA ARG A 177 23.94 16.19 -9.29
C ARG A 177 23.03 17.06 -10.16
N VAL A 178 21.74 16.86 -10.11
CA VAL A 178 20.77 17.67 -10.86
C VAL A 178 20.82 19.12 -10.40
N GLN A 179 20.76 19.35 -9.09
CA GLN A 179 20.85 20.70 -8.52
C GLN A 179 22.15 21.41 -8.87
N ALA A 180 23.27 20.69 -8.84
CA ALA A 180 24.55 21.24 -9.25
C ALA A 180 24.58 21.59 -10.74
N ALA A 181 24.00 20.75 -11.60
CA ALA A 181 23.90 21.03 -13.02
C ALA A 181 22.96 22.21 -13.32
N GLU A 182 21.83 22.31 -12.65
CA GLU A 182 20.91 23.45 -12.74
C GLU A 182 21.59 24.76 -12.32
N ALA A 183 22.28 24.75 -11.18
CA ALA A 183 23.03 25.91 -10.71
C ALA A 183 24.16 26.35 -11.69
N ALA A 184 24.77 25.40 -12.37
CA ALA A 184 25.79 25.69 -13.39
C ALA A 184 25.21 26.27 -14.71
N LEU A 185 23.94 25.94 -15.01
CA LEU A 185 23.24 26.41 -16.21
C LEU A 185 22.53 27.77 -16.02
N LEU A 186 22.20 28.13 -14.80
CA LEU A 186 21.59 29.41 -14.48
C LEU A 186 22.69 30.43 -14.15
N PRO A 187 22.92 31.45 -14.98
CA PRO A 187 23.85 32.51 -14.61
C PRO A 187 23.36 33.19 -13.33
N ALA A 188 24.28 33.48 -12.41
CA ALA A 188 23.98 34.24 -11.21
C ALA A 188 23.24 35.52 -11.61
N PRO A 189 22.14 35.91 -10.90
CA PRO A 189 21.45 37.16 -11.22
C PRO A 189 22.45 38.29 -11.12
N ALA A 190 22.58 39.04 -12.21
CA ALA A 190 23.41 40.25 -12.23
C ALA A 190 22.90 41.17 -11.11
N LEU A 191 23.72 41.33 -10.05
CA LEU A 191 23.49 42.34 -9.03
C LEU A 191 23.47 43.69 -9.77
N GLN A 192 22.27 44.25 -9.91
CA GLN A 192 22.10 45.63 -10.34
C GLN A 192 22.73 46.53 -9.27
N ALA A 193 23.81 47.19 -9.65
CA ALA A 193 24.44 48.25 -8.86
C ALA A 193 23.59 49.53 -8.95
#